data_16a3d9aa52a658ea15a5bffb986dd6ad
#
_entry.id   16a3d9aa52a658ea15a5bffb986dd6ad
#
_cell.length_a   1.000
_cell.length_b   1.000
_cell.length_c   1.000
_cell.angle_alpha   90.00
_cell.angle_beta   90.00
_cell.angle_gamma   90.00
#
_symmetry.space_group_name_H-M   'P 1'
#
loop_
_entity.id
_entity.type
_entity.pdbx_description
1 polymer ?
#
loop_
_entity_poly.entity_id
_entity_poly.type
_entity_poly.pdbx_seq_one_letter_code
_entity_poly.pdbx_strand_id
1 'polypeptide(L)'
;NAAGNDVLATPAVPTPLLQALAEGQPAGFGTFHQVTGKIPEGTPRPMPGEQSNTSLIVGDAVVKFFRRLEPGMNPDVELLVGLSREGCEHIVPVRGWVGYEDYVLAIAQDYLTDAEDAWEVAPRADHFTEEARAIGQATRRVHEALATAFPTSSSTTIADTLNQRLDLHIQRS
;
A
#
# COMPACT_ATOMS: atom_id res chain seq x y z
N ASN A 1 7.78 -1.43 21.70
CA ASN A 1 8.54 -1.45 22.95
C ASN A 1 7.72 -0.78 24.06
N ALA A 2 8.15 -0.93 25.33
CA ALA A 2 7.43 -0.41 26.49
C ALA A 2 7.31 1.13 26.53
N ALA A 3 8.04 1.86 25.69
CA ALA A 3 8.01 3.31 25.59
C ALA A 3 7.10 3.82 24.44
N GLY A 4 6.40 2.93 23.72
CA GLY A 4 5.54 3.31 22.60
C GLY A 4 6.27 3.84 21.35
N ASN A 5 7.62 3.81 21.35
CA ASN A 5 8.39 4.23 20.19
C ASN A 5 8.42 3.12 19.14
N ASP A 6 8.23 3.52 17.89
CA ASP A 6 8.34 2.61 16.75
C ASP A 6 9.80 2.22 16.53
N VAL A 7 10.13 0.96 16.80
CA VAL A 7 11.51 0.46 16.65
C VAL A 7 11.98 0.45 15.19
N LEU A 8 11.05 0.38 14.23
CA LEU A 8 11.36 0.44 12.81
C LEU A 8 11.69 1.88 12.35
N ALA A 9 11.33 2.89 13.14
CA ALA A 9 11.72 4.28 12.87
C ALA A 9 13.19 4.59 13.19
N THR A 10 13.94 3.64 13.78
CA THR A 10 15.37 3.77 14.05
C THR A 10 16.17 2.93 13.04
N PRO A 11 17.25 3.44 12.43
CA PRO A 11 18.01 2.71 11.40
C PRO A 11 18.64 1.39 11.85
N ALA A 12 18.81 1.21 13.15
CA ALA A 12 19.49 0.05 13.71
C ALA A 12 18.76 -1.29 13.53
N VAL A 13 17.44 -1.28 13.42
CA VAL A 13 16.63 -2.51 13.27
C VAL A 13 16.26 -2.79 11.82
N PRO A 14 15.74 -1.84 11.04
CA PRO A 14 15.31 -2.13 9.67
C PRO A 14 16.47 -2.35 8.69
N THR A 15 17.65 -1.77 8.93
CA THR A 15 18.77 -1.91 7.96
C THR A 15 19.20 -3.37 7.75
N PRO A 16 19.53 -4.17 8.78
CA PRO A 16 19.88 -5.57 8.58
C PRO A 16 18.73 -6.41 8.00
N LEU A 17 17.50 -6.08 8.39
CA LEU A 17 16.29 -6.72 7.88
C LEU A 17 16.15 -6.50 6.38
N LEU A 18 16.20 -5.25 5.95
CA LEU A 18 16.02 -4.89 4.55
C LEU A 18 17.17 -5.38 3.68
N GLN A 19 18.41 -5.40 4.19
CA GLN A 19 19.55 -6.00 3.51
C GLN A 19 19.35 -7.51 3.28
N ALA A 20 18.98 -8.27 4.31
CA ALA A 20 18.71 -9.69 4.18
C ALA A 20 17.59 -9.99 3.17
N LEU A 21 16.52 -9.17 3.16
CA LEU A 21 15.42 -9.29 2.20
C LEU A 21 15.86 -8.91 0.77
N ALA A 22 16.70 -7.88 0.61
CA ALA A 22 17.23 -7.48 -0.68
C ALA A 22 18.13 -8.56 -1.31
N GLU A 23 18.90 -9.26 -0.48
CA GLU A 23 19.77 -10.37 -0.88
C GLU A 23 18.99 -11.69 -1.12
N GLY A 24 17.67 -11.70 -0.89
CA GLY A 24 16.84 -12.89 -0.99
C GLY A 24 17.16 -13.95 0.06
N GLN A 25 17.89 -13.59 1.13
CA GLN A 25 18.14 -14.46 2.24
C GLN A 25 16.86 -14.62 3.06
N PRO A 26 16.51 -15.83 3.53
CA PRO A 26 15.46 -15.98 4.52
C PRO A 26 15.97 -15.34 5.82
N ALA A 27 15.71 -14.05 5.97
CA ALA A 27 15.86 -13.40 7.24
C ALA A 27 14.89 -14.12 8.17
N GLY A 28 15.31 -14.58 9.34
CA GLY A 28 14.54 -15.45 10.24
C GLY A 28 13.17 -14.92 10.70
N PHE A 29 12.64 -13.91 10.01
CA PHE A 29 11.35 -13.26 10.23
C PHE A 29 10.54 -13.06 8.92
N GLY A 30 10.89 -13.73 7.81
CA GLY A 30 10.03 -13.70 6.63
C GLY A 30 10.75 -13.98 5.31
N THR A 31 9.94 -14.17 4.27
CA THR A 31 10.38 -14.39 2.89
C THR A 31 9.89 -13.26 2.01
N PHE A 32 10.77 -12.71 1.16
CA PHE A 32 10.39 -11.72 0.15
C PHE A 32 9.84 -12.42 -1.10
N HIS A 33 8.60 -12.10 -1.43
CA HIS A 33 7.91 -12.55 -2.63
C HIS A 33 7.98 -11.48 -3.70
N GLN A 34 8.90 -11.65 -4.66
CA GLN A 34 9.12 -10.68 -5.73
C GLN A 34 7.93 -10.63 -6.70
N VAL A 35 7.54 -9.42 -7.14
CA VAL A 35 6.51 -9.15 -8.17
C VAL A 35 7.16 -8.50 -9.38
N THR A 36 7.51 -7.22 -9.33
CA THR A 36 8.14 -6.50 -10.44
C THR A 36 9.61 -6.18 -10.21
N GLY A 37 10.07 -6.15 -8.96
CA GLY A 37 11.42 -5.70 -8.64
C GLY A 37 11.95 -6.27 -7.32
N LYS A 38 13.04 -5.70 -6.85
CA LYS A 38 13.69 -6.02 -5.58
C LYS A 38 13.66 -4.82 -4.65
N ILE A 39 13.87 -5.06 -3.37
CA ILE A 39 14.19 -3.98 -2.43
C ILE A 39 15.62 -3.54 -2.72
N PRO A 40 15.89 -2.25 -2.98
CA PRO A 40 17.23 -1.78 -3.26
C PRO A 40 18.09 -1.81 -1.99
N GLU A 41 19.40 -1.90 -2.17
CA GLU A 41 20.35 -1.69 -1.10
C GLU A 41 20.37 -0.21 -0.69
N GLY A 42 20.59 0.04 0.59
CA GLY A 42 20.72 1.40 1.09
C GLY A 42 20.35 1.54 2.55
N THR A 43 20.64 2.73 3.10
CA THR A 43 20.23 3.07 4.46
C THR A 43 18.76 3.50 4.46
N PRO A 44 17.88 2.81 5.20
CA PRO A 44 16.49 3.18 5.28
C PRO A 44 16.31 4.51 6.02
N ARG A 45 15.36 5.31 5.56
CA ARG A 45 14.93 6.53 6.25
C ARG A 45 13.42 6.50 6.46
N PRO A 46 12.91 6.94 7.62
CA PRO A 46 11.48 6.99 7.88
C PRO A 46 10.76 7.91 6.87
N MET A 47 9.60 7.47 6.41
CA MET A 47 8.68 8.32 5.66
C MET A 47 7.74 9.00 6.66
N PRO A 48 7.67 10.34 6.70
CA PRO A 48 6.78 11.06 7.62
C PRO A 48 5.32 10.92 7.19
N GLY A 49 4.39 11.09 8.15
CA GLY A 49 2.95 11.23 7.88
C GLY A 49 2.12 9.97 8.02
N GLU A 50 2.67 8.76 8.10
CA GLU A 50 1.88 7.55 8.30
C GLU A 50 1.55 7.29 9.78
N GLN A 51 0.27 7.06 10.06
CA GLN A 51 -0.22 6.81 11.43
C GLN A 51 -0.51 5.33 11.71
N SER A 52 -0.95 4.56 10.72
CA SER A 52 -1.38 3.16 10.89
C SER A 52 -0.29 2.12 10.63
N ASN A 53 0.75 2.48 9.89
CA ASN A 53 1.85 1.61 9.48
C ASN A 53 3.20 2.30 9.70
N THR A 54 4.30 1.59 9.43
CA THR A 54 5.63 2.17 9.41
C THR A 54 6.18 2.08 8.01
N SER A 55 6.41 3.22 7.36
CA SER A 55 6.98 3.28 6.02
C SER A 55 8.42 3.76 6.04
N LEU A 56 9.28 3.04 5.33
CA LEU A 56 10.70 3.32 5.20
C LEU A 56 11.04 3.51 3.73
N ILE A 57 11.75 4.58 3.42
CA ILE A 57 12.30 4.82 2.08
C ILE A 57 13.70 4.24 2.02
N VAL A 58 13.96 3.39 1.02
CA VAL A 58 15.27 2.76 0.76
C VAL A 58 15.58 2.94 -0.72
N GLY A 59 16.59 3.76 -1.05
CA GLY A 59 16.86 4.11 -2.44
C GLY A 59 15.63 4.71 -3.12
N ASP A 60 15.18 4.05 -4.17
CA ASP A 60 14.00 4.38 -4.98
C ASP A 60 12.76 3.50 -4.64
N ALA A 61 12.74 2.91 -3.45
CA ALA A 61 11.61 2.11 -2.97
C ALA A 61 11.06 2.62 -1.64
N VAL A 62 9.77 2.34 -1.40
CA VAL A 62 9.12 2.44 -0.09
C VAL A 62 8.78 1.03 0.38
N VAL A 63 9.17 0.71 1.61
CA VAL A 63 8.77 -0.52 2.30
C VAL A 63 7.84 -0.15 3.44
N LYS A 64 6.60 -0.58 3.33
CA LYS A 64 5.53 -0.33 4.28
C LYS A 64 5.31 -1.56 5.16
N PHE A 65 5.61 -1.47 6.45
CA PHE A 65 5.39 -2.51 7.43
C PHE A 65 4.01 -2.35 8.08
N PHE A 66 3.24 -3.43 8.08
CA PHE A 66 1.92 -3.46 8.74
C PHE A 66 2.10 -3.62 10.24
N ARG A 67 1.53 -2.70 11.03
CA ARG A 67 1.55 -2.77 12.50
C ARG A 67 0.49 -3.70 13.06
N ARG A 68 -0.61 -3.87 12.34
CA ARG A 68 -1.67 -4.82 12.66
C ARG A 68 -1.61 -5.96 11.65
N LEU A 69 -1.35 -7.16 12.13
CA LEU A 69 -1.26 -8.37 11.33
C LEU A 69 -2.53 -9.18 11.53
N GLU A 70 -3.08 -9.67 10.42
CA GLU A 70 -4.20 -10.60 10.40
C GLU A 70 -3.76 -11.85 9.61
N PRO A 71 -4.19 -13.07 10.02
CA PRO A 71 -3.87 -14.28 9.29
C PRO A 71 -4.39 -14.22 7.85
N GLY A 72 -3.61 -14.76 6.92
CA GLY A 72 -3.93 -14.80 5.49
C GLY A 72 -3.30 -13.65 4.70
N MET A 73 -3.70 -13.58 3.43
CA MET A 73 -3.23 -12.53 2.53
C MET A 73 -3.84 -11.19 2.92
N ASN A 74 -3.00 -10.18 3.08
CA ASN A 74 -3.45 -8.82 3.34
C ASN A 74 -4.19 -8.27 2.10
N PRO A 75 -5.43 -7.75 2.23
CA PRO A 75 -6.22 -7.29 1.09
C PRO A 75 -5.55 -6.18 0.27
N ASP A 76 -4.83 -5.23 0.91
CA ASP A 76 -4.11 -4.18 0.20
C ASP A 76 -3.02 -4.77 -0.71
N VAL A 77 -2.31 -5.80 -0.20
CA VAL A 77 -1.26 -6.48 -0.97
C VAL A 77 -1.87 -7.33 -2.08
N GLU A 78 -2.95 -8.06 -1.82
CA GLU A 78 -3.63 -8.89 -2.81
C GLU A 78 -4.09 -8.05 -4.01
N LEU A 79 -4.77 -6.94 -3.76
CA LEU A 79 -5.28 -6.04 -4.81
C LEU A 79 -4.14 -5.42 -5.61
N LEU A 80 -3.13 -4.87 -4.94
CA LEU A 80 -2.00 -4.20 -5.61
C LEU A 80 -1.13 -5.19 -6.42
N VAL A 81 -0.92 -6.41 -5.92
CA VAL A 81 -0.22 -7.47 -6.67
C VAL A 81 -1.04 -7.89 -7.89
N GLY A 82 -2.35 -8.06 -7.75
CA GLY A 82 -3.25 -8.35 -8.87
C GLY A 82 -3.17 -7.27 -9.95
N LEU A 83 -3.33 -6.01 -9.57
CA LEU A 83 -3.23 -4.87 -10.49
C LEU A 83 -1.85 -4.77 -11.16
N SER A 84 -0.76 -5.02 -10.42
CA SER A 84 0.60 -5.02 -10.98
C SER A 84 0.80 -6.12 -12.01
N ARG A 85 0.22 -7.31 -11.82
CA ARG A 85 0.28 -8.42 -12.77
C ARG A 85 -0.50 -8.14 -14.05
N GLU A 86 -1.61 -7.40 -13.94
CA GLU A 86 -2.38 -6.94 -15.10
C GLU A 86 -1.74 -5.72 -15.82
N GLY A 87 -0.60 -5.24 -15.34
CA GLY A 87 0.10 -4.08 -15.93
C GLY A 87 -0.66 -2.77 -15.77
N CYS A 88 -1.41 -2.60 -14.68
CA CYS A 88 -2.13 -1.36 -14.41
C CYS A 88 -1.15 -0.21 -14.15
N GLU A 89 -1.11 0.77 -15.05
CA GLU A 89 -0.21 1.93 -14.96
C GLU A 89 -0.69 3.02 -13.99
N HIS A 90 -1.89 2.86 -13.43
CA HIS A 90 -2.52 3.84 -12.52
C HIS A 90 -2.37 3.48 -11.04
N ILE A 91 -1.40 2.64 -10.71
CA ILE A 91 -0.97 2.34 -9.35
C ILE A 91 0.54 2.51 -9.25
N VAL A 92 1.05 2.68 -8.03
CA VAL A 92 2.49 2.60 -7.80
C VAL A 92 2.94 1.14 -7.99
N PRO A 93 3.95 0.86 -8.83
CA PRO A 93 4.41 -0.50 -9.07
C PRO A 93 4.79 -1.22 -7.78
N VAL A 94 4.33 -2.47 -7.64
CA VAL A 94 4.64 -3.32 -6.49
C VAL A 94 5.91 -4.12 -6.79
N ARG A 95 7.00 -3.86 -6.07
CA ARG A 95 8.24 -4.63 -6.18
C ARG A 95 8.09 -6.04 -5.62
N GLY A 96 7.39 -6.15 -4.50
CA GLY A 96 7.12 -7.40 -3.83
C GLY A 96 6.54 -7.20 -2.43
N TRP A 97 6.42 -8.29 -1.70
CA TRP A 97 5.90 -8.29 -0.34
C TRP A 97 6.62 -9.30 0.55
N VAL A 98 6.54 -9.12 1.86
CA VAL A 98 7.18 -9.99 2.85
C VAL A 98 6.13 -10.81 3.56
N GLY A 99 6.23 -12.14 3.47
CA GLY A 99 5.41 -13.08 4.20
C GLY A 99 6.17 -13.79 5.31
N TYR A 100 5.51 -14.12 6.40
CA TYR A 100 6.02 -14.99 7.47
C TYR A 100 4.87 -15.86 7.98
N GLU A 101 5.04 -17.18 7.86
CA GLU A 101 3.98 -18.14 8.15
C GLU A 101 2.69 -17.77 7.37
N ASP A 102 1.59 -17.51 8.05
CA ASP A 102 0.31 -17.12 7.47
C ASP A 102 0.05 -15.60 7.52
N TYR A 103 1.10 -14.79 7.69
CA TYR A 103 0.96 -13.33 7.80
C TYR A 103 1.71 -12.61 6.70
N VAL A 104 1.15 -11.48 6.27
CA VAL A 104 1.86 -10.50 5.43
C VAL A 104 2.40 -9.40 6.33
N LEU A 105 3.72 -9.24 6.34
CA LEU A 105 4.42 -8.29 7.23
C LEU A 105 4.62 -6.93 6.58
N ALA A 106 4.90 -6.89 5.28
CA ALA A 106 5.23 -5.66 4.58
C ALA A 106 4.96 -5.78 3.08
N ILE A 107 4.81 -4.61 2.44
CA ILE A 107 4.81 -4.45 0.98
C ILE A 107 5.91 -3.48 0.58
N ALA A 108 6.58 -3.74 -0.54
CA ALA A 108 7.57 -2.86 -1.16
C ALA A 108 7.04 -2.35 -2.50
N GLN A 109 7.10 -1.03 -2.69
CA GLN A 109 6.64 -0.32 -3.89
C GLN A 109 7.71 0.67 -4.36
N ASP A 110 7.58 1.18 -5.58
CA ASP A 110 8.41 2.28 -6.05
C ASP A 110 8.16 3.54 -5.21
N TYR A 111 9.21 4.34 -5.01
CA TYR A 111 9.09 5.64 -4.36
C TYR A 111 8.92 6.73 -5.41
N LEU A 112 7.79 7.41 -5.37
CA LEU A 112 7.50 8.54 -6.26
C LEU A 112 8.01 9.84 -5.61
N THR A 113 9.12 10.37 -6.12
CA THR A 113 9.78 11.56 -5.54
C THR A 113 9.04 12.87 -5.83
N ASP A 114 8.36 12.93 -6.98
CA ASP A 114 7.72 14.15 -7.50
C ASP A 114 6.19 14.08 -7.45
N ALA A 115 5.64 13.17 -6.63
CA ALA A 115 4.20 13.04 -6.46
C ALA A 115 3.69 14.03 -5.42
N GLU A 116 2.60 14.71 -5.73
CA GLU A 116 1.85 15.54 -4.80
C GLU A 116 0.52 14.89 -4.46
N ASP A 117 0.09 15.00 -3.21
CA ASP A 117 -1.21 14.51 -2.78
C ASP A 117 -2.32 15.41 -3.35
N ALA A 118 -3.21 14.81 -4.14
CA ALA A 118 -4.33 15.53 -4.74
C ALA A 118 -5.24 16.19 -3.69
N TRP A 119 -5.33 15.62 -2.48
CA TRP A 119 -6.05 16.20 -1.35
C TRP A 119 -5.43 17.51 -0.87
N GLU A 120 -4.11 17.65 -0.97
CA GLU A 120 -3.42 18.89 -0.63
C GLU A 120 -3.42 19.90 -1.77
N VAL A 121 -3.44 19.44 -3.02
CA VAL A 121 -3.44 20.29 -4.22
C VAL A 121 -4.82 20.93 -4.43
N ALA A 122 -5.90 20.15 -4.34
CA ALA A 122 -7.25 20.58 -4.66
C ALA A 122 -7.72 21.85 -3.93
N PRO A 123 -7.49 22.03 -2.61
CA PRO A 123 -7.93 23.25 -1.90
C PRO A 123 -7.13 24.51 -2.27
N ARG A 124 -5.96 24.34 -2.89
CA ARG A 124 -5.05 25.45 -3.26
C ARG A 124 -5.16 25.84 -4.74
N ALA A 125 -5.84 25.01 -5.54
CA ALA A 125 -5.99 25.24 -6.97
C ALA A 125 -7.18 26.17 -7.26
N ASP A 126 -6.99 27.17 -8.11
CA ASP A 126 -8.08 28.02 -8.61
C ASP A 126 -9.07 27.20 -9.46
N HIS A 127 -8.56 26.20 -10.17
CA HIS A 127 -9.32 25.26 -10.98
C HIS A 127 -8.75 23.87 -10.82
N PHE A 128 -9.62 22.87 -10.56
CA PHE A 128 -9.23 21.45 -10.35
C PHE A 128 -9.98 20.50 -11.32
N THR A 129 -10.50 21.03 -12.42
CA THR A 129 -11.37 20.27 -13.35
C THR A 129 -10.58 19.23 -14.13
N GLU A 130 -9.39 19.55 -14.60
CA GLU A 130 -8.57 18.64 -15.40
C GLU A 130 -7.99 17.52 -14.53
N GLU A 131 -7.53 17.85 -13.34
CA GLU A 131 -7.03 16.90 -12.35
C GLU A 131 -8.15 15.95 -11.89
N ALA A 132 -9.34 16.48 -11.60
CA ALA A 132 -10.50 15.65 -11.26
C ALA A 132 -10.89 14.70 -12.39
N ARG A 133 -10.82 15.16 -13.64
CA ARG A 133 -11.05 14.31 -14.82
C ARG A 133 -9.99 13.22 -14.93
N ALA A 134 -8.72 13.54 -14.75
CA ALA A 134 -7.61 12.60 -14.77
C ALA A 134 -7.75 11.55 -13.68
N ILE A 135 -8.09 11.94 -12.45
CA ILE A 135 -8.37 11.03 -11.32
C ILE A 135 -9.54 10.10 -11.65
N GLY A 136 -10.62 10.63 -12.22
CA GLY A 136 -11.78 9.81 -12.63
C GLY A 136 -11.43 8.79 -13.70
N GLN A 137 -10.59 9.15 -14.67
CA GLN A 137 -10.09 8.23 -15.69
C GLN A 137 -9.18 7.16 -15.09
N ALA A 138 -8.25 7.53 -14.23
CA ALA A 138 -7.37 6.59 -13.51
C ALA A 138 -8.20 5.59 -12.68
N THR A 139 -9.18 6.09 -11.91
CA THR A 139 -10.09 5.26 -11.11
C THR A 139 -10.82 4.24 -11.98
N ARG A 140 -11.34 4.68 -13.13
CA ARG A 140 -11.99 3.77 -14.08
C ARG A 140 -11.03 2.67 -14.56
N ARG A 141 -9.80 3.02 -14.94
CA ARG A 141 -8.78 2.05 -15.39
C ARG A 141 -8.41 1.04 -14.31
N VAL A 142 -8.29 1.51 -13.06
CA VAL A 142 -8.08 0.61 -11.92
C VAL A 142 -9.26 -0.36 -11.77
N HIS A 143 -10.51 0.10 -11.87
CA HIS A 143 -11.68 -0.79 -11.78
C HIS A 143 -11.74 -1.81 -12.93
N GLU A 144 -11.40 -1.39 -14.16
CA GLU A 144 -11.32 -2.30 -15.31
C GLU A 144 -10.25 -3.39 -15.09
N ALA A 145 -9.07 -3.01 -14.59
CA ALA A 145 -8.00 -3.95 -14.26
C ALA A 145 -8.36 -4.89 -13.11
N LEU A 146 -9.02 -4.39 -12.05
CA LEU A 146 -9.53 -5.23 -10.96
C LEU A 146 -10.54 -6.26 -11.45
N ALA A 147 -11.45 -5.87 -12.34
CA ALA A 147 -12.44 -6.80 -12.91
C ALA A 147 -11.79 -7.89 -13.79
N THR A 148 -10.59 -7.65 -14.31
CA THR A 148 -9.80 -8.65 -15.04
C THR A 148 -9.02 -9.54 -14.08
N ALA A 149 -8.39 -8.95 -13.06
CA ALA A 149 -7.52 -9.65 -12.10
C ALA A 149 -8.31 -10.57 -11.14
N PHE A 150 -9.56 -10.23 -10.82
CA PHE A 150 -10.34 -10.91 -9.79
C PHE A 150 -11.74 -11.31 -10.29
N PRO A 151 -12.30 -12.39 -9.72
CA PRO A 151 -13.69 -12.77 -9.99
C PRO A 151 -14.65 -11.63 -9.63
N THR A 152 -15.58 -11.36 -10.52
CA THR A 152 -16.64 -10.37 -10.29
C THR A 152 -17.96 -11.06 -9.92
N SER A 153 -18.67 -10.48 -8.97
CA SER A 153 -20.03 -10.92 -8.62
C SER A 153 -20.95 -9.70 -8.50
N SER A 154 -22.22 -9.86 -8.84
CA SER A 154 -23.24 -8.86 -8.55
C SER A 154 -23.84 -9.16 -7.20
N SER A 155 -23.94 -8.17 -6.30
CA SER A 155 -24.64 -8.29 -5.02
C SER A 155 -25.50 -7.05 -4.81
N THR A 156 -26.80 -7.26 -4.65
CA THR A 156 -27.74 -6.21 -4.22
C THR A 156 -27.60 -5.93 -2.72
N THR A 157 -27.14 -6.91 -1.95
CA THR A 157 -27.00 -6.83 -0.48
C THR A 157 -26.00 -5.75 -0.04
N ILE A 158 -24.96 -5.49 -0.83
CA ILE A 158 -23.95 -4.45 -0.51
C ILE A 158 -24.60 -3.06 -0.53
N ALA A 159 -25.40 -2.76 -1.56
CA ALA A 159 -26.10 -1.49 -1.68
C ALA A 159 -27.05 -1.27 -0.50
N ASP A 160 -27.80 -2.29 -0.12
CA ASP A 160 -28.73 -2.24 1.02
C ASP A 160 -27.97 -2.01 2.34
N THR A 161 -26.85 -2.69 2.54
CA THR A 161 -26.00 -2.52 3.73
C THR A 161 -25.40 -1.12 3.80
N LEU A 162 -24.94 -0.56 2.68
CA LEU A 162 -24.40 0.81 2.62
C LEU A 162 -25.49 1.84 2.90
N ASN A 163 -26.68 1.69 2.33
CA ASN A 163 -27.81 2.57 2.59
C ASN A 163 -28.21 2.55 4.06
N GLN A 164 -28.31 1.36 4.68
CA GLN A 164 -28.60 1.23 6.12
C GLN A 164 -27.55 1.94 6.99
N ARG A 165 -26.25 1.82 6.65
CA ARG A 165 -25.20 2.52 7.38
C ARG A 165 -25.27 4.03 7.20
N LEU A 166 -25.61 4.52 6.02
CA LEU A 166 -25.78 5.93 5.73
C LEU A 166 -26.95 6.50 6.54
N ASP A 167 -28.09 5.81 6.57
CA ASP A 167 -29.28 6.22 7.35
C ASP A 167 -28.97 6.31 8.86
N LEU A 168 -28.22 5.31 9.39
CA LEU A 168 -27.78 5.34 10.79
C LEU A 168 -26.83 6.51 11.09
N HIS A 169 -26.03 6.95 10.12
CA HIS A 169 -25.13 8.08 10.30
C HIS A 169 -25.88 9.41 10.29
N ILE A 170 -26.82 9.56 9.37
CA ILE A 170 -27.68 10.75 9.27
C ILE A 170 -28.54 10.93 10.53
N GLN A 171 -29.04 9.83 11.13
CA GLN A 171 -29.84 9.90 12.36
C GLN A 171 -29.03 10.30 13.62
N ARG A 172 -27.69 10.22 13.57
CA ARG A 172 -26.80 10.54 14.69
C ARG A 172 -26.14 11.93 14.57
N SER A 173 -26.36 12.61 13.45
CA SER A 173 -25.89 13.98 13.18
C SER A 173 -26.95 15.00 13.52
#